data_2b85d82ae2e74ebb90cd92a427f22459
#
_entry.id   2b85d82ae2e74ebb90cd92a427f22459
#
_cell.length_a   1.000
_cell.length_b   1.000
_cell.length_c   1.000
_cell.angle_alpha   90.00
_cell.angle_beta   90.00
_cell.angle_gamma   90.00
#
_symmetry.space_group_name_H-M   'P 1'
#
loop_
_entity.id
_entity.type
_entity.pdbx_description
1 polymer ?
#
loop_
_entity_poly.entity_id
_entity_poly.type
_entity_poly.pdbx_seq_one_letter_code
_entity_poly.pdbx_strand_id
1 'polypeptide(L)'
;MELFSDIVEAFSFPELVSQDGGKIDGLVIAVHLLMLVLFVGWIIYYFAALWKFRSTRNPKADYKGVKSKTVTNSVGGGVIVAELILVVVATYYWNFYVNTADDYAHVTAVQKGKKDLHVVRVTAEQFAWNAHYPGLNGLLGEQEKALVGADNPFGIIPDTVSGSDDIVVLKSDIIVPLIYNHRVENPGETDLKPGELLTSTELKAAEAKYGAGAFEAVQDGTVRSVTIDLTSKDVIHSFKVLPLRVCLDAIPGLNIPIHFKPTKTGRYLITCAQLCGDGHARMRGVIKVITEQEWNDWQKAESGEAEQTEQAAVSTDEEKA
;
A
#
# COMPACT_ATOMS: atom_id res chain seq x y z
N MET A 1 9.72 -1.44 -24.67
CA MET A 1 8.98 -0.62 -23.68
C MET A 1 7.68 -0.06 -24.28
N GLU A 2 7.68 0.45 -25.50
CA GLU A 2 6.51 1.01 -26.19
C GLU A 2 5.34 0.02 -26.30
N LEU A 3 5.56 -1.21 -26.77
CA LEU A 3 4.50 -2.22 -26.89
C LEU A 3 3.79 -2.52 -25.54
N PHE A 4 4.52 -2.50 -24.43
CA PHE A 4 3.93 -2.69 -23.11
C PHE A 4 3.08 -1.49 -22.69
N SER A 5 3.55 -0.27 -23.00
CA SER A 5 2.79 0.97 -22.80
C SER A 5 1.46 0.95 -23.57
N ASP A 6 1.49 0.57 -24.85
CA ASP A 6 0.31 0.49 -25.71
C ASP A 6 -0.71 -0.55 -25.20
N ILE A 7 -0.23 -1.68 -24.68
CA ILE A 7 -1.09 -2.70 -24.06
C ILE A 7 -1.73 -2.17 -22.79
N VAL A 8 -0.98 -1.50 -21.91
CA VAL A 8 -1.50 -0.90 -20.67
C VAL A 8 -2.58 0.14 -21.00
N GLU A 9 -2.35 0.98 -22.00
CA GLU A 9 -3.31 1.98 -22.46
C GLU A 9 -4.59 1.31 -23.04
N ALA A 10 -4.45 0.24 -23.81
CA ALA A 10 -5.56 -0.52 -24.36
C ALA A 10 -6.46 -1.15 -23.27
N PHE A 11 -5.91 -1.51 -22.12
CA PHE A 11 -6.67 -2.02 -20.96
C PHE A 11 -7.35 -0.91 -20.16
N SER A 12 -7.08 0.37 -20.47
CA SER A 12 -7.70 1.53 -19.79
C SER A 12 -7.60 1.45 -18.26
N PHE A 13 -6.43 1.04 -17.72
CA PHE A 13 -6.21 1.03 -16.28
C PHE A 13 -6.36 2.44 -15.71
N PRO A 14 -6.92 2.59 -14.50
CA PRO A 14 -6.89 3.85 -13.78
C PRO A 14 -5.45 4.36 -13.57
N GLU A 15 -5.31 5.67 -13.40
CA GLU A 15 -4.02 6.29 -13.11
C GLU A 15 -3.24 5.50 -12.05
N LEU A 16 -1.95 5.27 -12.30
CA LEU A 16 -1.05 4.59 -11.39
C LEU A 16 -0.25 5.63 -10.60
N VAL A 17 -0.30 5.55 -9.28
CA VAL A 17 0.40 6.48 -8.37
C VAL A 17 1.20 5.77 -7.28
N SER A 18 1.53 4.49 -7.50
CA SER A 18 2.41 3.73 -6.62
C SER A 18 3.55 3.07 -7.40
N GLN A 19 4.72 2.98 -6.78
CA GLN A 19 5.93 2.44 -7.41
C GLN A 19 5.77 0.96 -7.79
N ASP A 20 5.14 0.16 -6.93
CA ASP A 20 4.99 -1.28 -7.13
C ASP A 20 3.70 -1.67 -7.88
N GLY A 21 2.77 -0.73 -8.03
CA GLY A 21 1.47 -1.00 -8.67
C GLY A 21 1.58 -1.43 -10.14
N GLY A 22 2.60 -0.97 -10.88
CA GLY A 22 2.84 -1.39 -12.26
C GLY A 22 3.13 -2.89 -12.40
N LYS A 23 3.66 -3.53 -11.36
CA LYS A 23 3.89 -4.97 -11.33
C LYS A 23 2.57 -5.74 -11.20
N ILE A 24 1.63 -5.19 -10.42
CA ILE A 24 0.27 -5.74 -10.28
C ILE A 24 -0.47 -5.62 -11.61
N ASP A 25 -0.42 -4.46 -12.26
CA ASP A 25 -1.02 -4.25 -13.58
C ASP A 25 -0.43 -5.21 -14.62
N GLY A 26 0.90 -5.41 -14.61
CA GLY A 26 1.58 -6.39 -15.45
C GLY A 26 1.10 -7.83 -15.25
N LEU A 27 0.87 -8.24 -14.00
CA LEU A 27 0.32 -9.55 -13.68
C LEU A 27 -1.12 -9.68 -14.19
N VAL A 28 -1.95 -8.66 -13.99
CA VAL A 28 -3.34 -8.64 -14.50
C VAL A 28 -3.36 -8.79 -16.03
N ILE A 29 -2.50 -8.06 -16.75
CA ILE A 29 -2.37 -8.17 -18.21
C ILE A 29 -1.95 -9.59 -18.60
N ALA A 30 -0.93 -10.15 -17.96
CA ALA A 30 -0.43 -11.49 -18.27
C ALA A 30 -1.52 -12.56 -18.11
N VAL A 31 -2.32 -12.48 -17.03
CA VAL A 31 -3.45 -13.39 -16.81
C VAL A 31 -4.52 -13.22 -17.88
N HIS A 32 -4.87 -11.99 -18.27
CA HIS A 32 -5.86 -11.76 -19.33
C HIS A 32 -5.40 -12.25 -20.68
N LEU A 33 -4.13 -12.07 -21.04
CA LEU A 33 -3.56 -12.62 -22.28
C LEU A 33 -3.59 -14.15 -22.29
N LEU A 34 -3.25 -14.79 -21.17
CA LEU A 34 -3.38 -16.24 -21.03
C LEU A 34 -4.84 -16.69 -21.21
N MET A 35 -5.77 -16.00 -20.54
CA MET A 35 -7.20 -16.29 -20.69
C MET A 35 -7.67 -16.13 -22.15
N LEU A 36 -7.20 -15.11 -22.85
CA LEU A 36 -7.52 -14.88 -24.26
C LEU A 36 -7.02 -16.04 -25.16
N VAL A 37 -5.77 -16.49 -24.94
CA VAL A 37 -5.19 -17.64 -25.67
C VAL A 37 -6.02 -18.91 -25.45
N LEU A 38 -6.35 -19.19 -24.19
CA LEU A 38 -7.18 -20.35 -23.84
C LEU A 38 -8.59 -20.23 -24.44
N PHE A 39 -9.21 -19.06 -24.35
CA PHE A 39 -10.54 -18.80 -24.90
C PHE A 39 -10.58 -19.02 -26.42
N VAL A 40 -9.63 -18.45 -27.15
CA VAL A 40 -9.53 -18.64 -28.60
C VAL A 40 -9.28 -20.11 -28.95
N GLY A 41 -8.37 -20.78 -28.23
CA GLY A 41 -8.11 -22.19 -28.41
C GLY A 41 -9.35 -23.07 -28.22
N TRP A 42 -10.13 -22.80 -27.14
CA TRP A 42 -11.38 -23.49 -26.88
C TRP A 42 -12.46 -23.20 -27.91
N ILE A 43 -12.59 -21.95 -28.40
CA ILE A 43 -13.52 -21.60 -29.47
C ILE A 43 -13.17 -22.36 -30.76
N ILE A 44 -11.90 -22.38 -31.15
CA ILE A 44 -11.43 -23.11 -32.32
C ILE A 44 -11.77 -24.60 -32.19
N TYR A 45 -11.42 -25.17 -31.02
CA TYR A 45 -11.74 -26.58 -30.74
C TYR A 45 -13.23 -26.86 -30.79
N TYR A 46 -14.05 -26.01 -30.19
CA TYR A 46 -15.52 -26.14 -30.17
C TYR A 46 -16.10 -26.14 -31.57
N PHE A 47 -15.76 -25.14 -32.39
CA PHE A 47 -16.26 -25.10 -33.76
C PHE A 47 -15.72 -26.23 -34.64
N ALA A 48 -14.47 -26.63 -34.45
CA ALA A 48 -13.92 -27.78 -35.15
C ALA A 48 -14.66 -29.08 -34.80
N ALA A 49 -15.00 -29.28 -33.52
CA ALA A 49 -15.79 -30.40 -33.05
C ALA A 49 -17.20 -30.38 -33.63
N LEU A 50 -17.89 -29.24 -33.60
CA LEU A 50 -19.22 -29.08 -34.22
C LEU A 50 -19.20 -29.39 -35.73
N TRP A 51 -18.19 -28.89 -36.43
CA TRP A 51 -18.05 -29.14 -37.85
C TRP A 51 -17.72 -30.59 -38.20
N LYS A 52 -16.80 -31.20 -37.41
CA LYS A 52 -16.36 -32.60 -37.60
C LYS A 52 -17.45 -33.60 -37.25
N PHE A 53 -18.20 -33.39 -36.17
CA PHE A 53 -19.16 -34.34 -35.61
C PHE A 53 -20.62 -33.99 -35.92
N ARG A 54 -20.88 -33.07 -36.85
CA ARG A 54 -22.25 -32.77 -37.32
C ARG A 54 -22.93 -34.02 -37.90
N SER A 55 -24.23 -34.14 -37.67
CA SER A 55 -25.04 -35.31 -38.07
C SER A 55 -24.94 -35.70 -39.54
N THR A 56 -24.73 -34.75 -40.43
CA THR A 56 -24.53 -35.00 -41.86
C THR A 56 -23.22 -35.71 -42.22
N ARG A 57 -22.19 -35.59 -41.36
CA ARG A 57 -20.88 -36.25 -41.56
C ARG A 57 -20.73 -37.49 -40.70
N ASN A 58 -21.25 -37.46 -39.47
CA ASN A 58 -21.16 -38.55 -38.49
C ASN A 58 -22.56 -38.85 -37.94
N PRO A 59 -23.38 -39.61 -38.68
CA PRO A 59 -24.76 -39.89 -38.26
C PRO A 59 -24.88 -40.83 -37.06
N LYS A 60 -23.78 -41.51 -36.70
CA LYS A 60 -23.73 -42.37 -35.52
C LYS A 60 -22.74 -41.84 -34.49
N ALA A 61 -23.17 -41.71 -33.26
CA ALA A 61 -22.30 -41.35 -32.15
C ALA A 61 -21.30 -42.46 -31.82
N ASP A 62 -20.05 -42.07 -31.54
CA ASP A 62 -19.03 -42.94 -30.97
C ASP A 62 -18.95 -42.74 -29.45
N TYR A 63 -19.46 -43.71 -28.72
CA TYR A 63 -19.48 -43.72 -27.27
C TYR A 63 -18.22 -44.32 -26.62
N LYS A 64 -17.26 -44.80 -27.43
CA LYS A 64 -16.08 -45.48 -26.90
C LYS A 64 -15.04 -44.51 -26.35
N GLY A 65 -15.09 -43.26 -26.73
CA GLY A 65 -14.17 -42.23 -26.29
C GLY A 65 -12.71 -42.45 -26.68
N VAL A 66 -11.81 -41.67 -26.08
CA VAL A 66 -10.35 -41.79 -26.31
C VAL A 66 -9.78 -42.94 -25.49
N LYS A 67 -9.32 -43.99 -26.17
CA LYS A 67 -8.72 -45.21 -25.54
C LYS A 67 -7.19 -45.18 -25.44
N SER A 68 -6.55 -44.27 -26.13
CA SER A 68 -5.11 -44.16 -26.14
C SER A 68 -4.57 -43.65 -24.80
N LYS A 69 -3.93 -44.51 -24.02
CA LYS A 69 -3.26 -44.13 -22.76
C LYS A 69 -2.19 -43.06 -23.00
N THR A 70 -1.51 -43.09 -24.12
CA THR A 70 -0.50 -42.08 -24.46
C THR A 70 -1.13 -40.69 -24.61
N VAL A 71 -2.23 -40.57 -25.34
CA VAL A 71 -2.92 -39.28 -25.49
C VAL A 71 -3.43 -38.77 -24.15
N THR A 72 -4.09 -39.64 -23.37
CA THR A 72 -4.63 -39.24 -22.06
C THR A 72 -3.51 -38.84 -21.11
N ASN A 73 -2.41 -39.56 -21.06
CA ASN A 73 -1.29 -39.21 -20.18
C ASN A 73 -0.54 -37.97 -20.65
N SER A 74 -0.39 -37.76 -21.97
CA SER A 74 0.25 -36.52 -22.49
C SER A 74 -0.57 -35.28 -22.20
N VAL A 75 -1.91 -35.33 -22.38
CA VAL A 75 -2.78 -34.22 -22.05
C VAL A 75 -2.80 -33.97 -20.55
N GLY A 76 -2.99 -35.02 -19.73
CA GLY A 76 -2.97 -34.91 -18.28
C GLY A 76 -1.64 -34.40 -17.74
N GLY A 77 -0.54 -34.91 -18.25
CA GLY A 77 0.80 -34.43 -17.87
C GLY A 77 1.05 -32.97 -18.26
N GLY A 78 0.58 -32.58 -19.45
CA GLY A 78 0.68 -31.18 -19.89
C GLY A 78 -0.08 -30.20 -18.99
N VAL A 79 -1.29 -30.58 -18.54
CA VAL A 79 -2.07 -29.79 -17.59
C VAL A 79 -1.35 -29.67 -16.25
N ILE A 80 -0.84 -30.79 -15.70
CA ILE A 80 -0.09 -30.79 -14.43
C ILE A 80 1.13 -29.87 -14.51
N VAL A 81 1.89 -29.93 -15.60
CA VAL A 81 3.07 -29.06 -15.79
C VAL A 81 2.66 -27.59 -15.86
N ALA A 82 1.59 -27.26 -16.58
CA ALA A 82 1.08 -25.90 -16.67
C ALA A 82 0.62 -25.37 -15.28
N GLU A 83 -0.09 -26.18 -14.49
CA GLU A 83 -0.51 -25.82 -13.12
C GLU A 83 0.70 -25.61 -12.21
N LEU A 84 1.71 -26.46 -12.27
CA LEU A 84 2.95 -26.29 -11.48
C LEU A 84 3.67 -24.99 -11.82
N ILE A 85 3.76 -24.64 -13.11
CA ILE A 85 4.34 -23.35 -13.53
C ILE A 85 3.54 -22.18 -12.96
N LEU A 86 2.20 -22.23 -13.04
CA LEU A 86 1.33 -21.18 -12.49
C LEU A 86 1.51 -21.03 -10.97
N VAL A 87 1.59 -22.14 -10.23
CA VAL A 87 1.83 -22.12 -8.78
C VAL A 87 3.18 -21.49 -8.45
N VAL A 88 4.25 -21.85 -9.18
CA VAL A 88 5.59 -21.27 -8.96
C VAL A 88 5.58 -19.77 -9.22
N VAL A 89 4.98 -19.33 -10.33
CA VAL A 89 4.87 -17.92 -10.68
C VAL A 89 4.03 -17.16 -9.64
N ALA A 90 2.88 -17.70 -9.25
CA ALA A 90 2.03 -17.09 -8.24
C ALA A 90 2.75 -16.98 -6.88
N THR A 91 3.47 -18.02 -6.45
CA THR A 91 4.25 -18.01 -5.21
C THR A 91 5.37 -16.97 -5.25
N TYR A 92 6.06 -16.86 -6.40
CA TYR A 92 7.07 -15.82 -6.59
C TYR A 92 6.48 -14.42 -6.41
N TYR A 93 5.38 -14.10 -7.11
CA TYR A 93 4.71 -12.81 -6.98
C TYR A 93 4.21 -12.56 -5.56
N TRP A 94 3.63 -13.57 -4.91
CA TRP A 94 3.19 -13.47 -3.52
C TRP A 94 4.33 -13.07 -2.58
N ASN A 95 5.45 -13.76 -2.65
CA ASN A 95 6.58 -13.49 -1.75
C ASN A 95 7.22 -12.11 -1.98
N PHE A 96 7.26 -11.64 -3.24
CA PHE A 96 7.93 -10.38 -3.56
C PHE A 96 7.03 -9.15 -3.44
N TYR A 97 5.70 -9.30 -3.60
CA TYR A 97 4.82 -8.14 -3.73
C TYR A 97 3.64 -8.11 -2.76
N VAL A 98 3.32 -9.23 -2.13
CA VAL A 98 2.17 -9.35 -1.24
C VAL A 98 2.58 -9.77 0.18
N ASN A 99 3.82 -10.26 0.37
CA ASN A 99 4.29 -10.67 1.68
C ASN A 99 4.44 -9.45 2.61
N THR A 100 3.64 -9.43 3.66
CA THR A 100 3.54 -8.34 4.65
C THR A 100 4.40 -8.55 5.89
N ALA A 101 5.29 -9.56 5.91
CA ALA A 101 6.09 -9.88 7.10
C ALA A 101 6.98 -8.70 7.53
N ASP A 102 7.57 -7.99 6.57
CA ASP A 102 8.37 -6.80 6.84
C ASP A 102 7.51 -5.64 7.36
N ASP A 103 6.25 -5.54 6.93
CA ASP A 103 5.32 -4.50 7.37
C ASP A 103 4.93 -4.67 8.84
N TYR A 104 4.72 -5.91 9.30
CA TYR A 104 4.54 -6.18 10.74
C TYR A 104 5.78 -5.79 11.56
N ALA A 105 6.97 -6.02 11.02
CA ALA A 105 8.21 -5.57 11.64
C ALA A 105 8.29 -4.04 11.69
N HIS A 106 7.82 -3.34 10.64
CA HIS A 106 7.75 -1.89 10.59
C HIS A 106 6.78 -1.33 11.64
N VAL A 107 5.54 -1.82 11.70
CA VAL A 107 4.56 -1.41 12.72
C VAL A 107 5.11 -1.62 14.14
N THR A 108 5.68 -2.81 14.39
CA THR A 108 6.31 -3.11 15.69
C THR A 108 7.50 -2.20 15.99
N ALA A 109 8.26 -1.80 14.97
CA ALA A 109 9.40 -0.91 15.13
C ALA A 109 8.98 0.52 15.50
N VAL A 110 7.89 1.03 14.91
CA VAL A 110 7.30 2.33 15.28
C VAL A 110 6.76 2.28 16.73
N GLN A 111 6.04 1.21 17.08
CA GLN A 111 5.59 1.01 18.46
C GLN A 111 6.76 0.97 19.48
N LYS A 112 7.96 0.62 19.04
CA LYS A 112 9.20 0.62 19.84
C LYS A 112 10.04 1.90 19.69
N GLY A 113 9.52 2.93 19.04
CA GLY A 113 10.16 4.25 18.97
C GLY A 113 11.16 4.44 17.82
N LYS A 114 11.09 3.65 16.76
CA LYS A 114 11.85 3.95 15.53
C LYS A 114 11.15 5.06 14.74
N LYS A 115 11.81 6.22 14.64
CA LYS A 115 11.27 7.44 14.01
C LYS A 115 11.33 7.50 12.48
N ASP A 116 12.03 6.58 11.85
CA ASP A 116 12.30 6.59 10.40
C ASP A 116 11.23 5.89 9.54
N LEU A 117 10.12 5.48 10.16
CA LEU A 117 9.04 4.74 9.50
C LEU A 117 7.74 5.56 9.51
N HIS A 118 7.14 5.69 8.32
CA HIS A 118 5.84 6.34 8.18
C HIS A 118 4.72 5.32 8.38
N VAL A 119 4.29 5.14 9.61
CA VAL A 119 3.17 4.27 9.96
C VAL A 119 1.98 5.13 10.34
N VAL A 120 0.84 4.83 9.74
CA VAL A 120 -0.46 5.45 10.04
C VAL A 120 -1.39 4.33 10.50
N ARG A 121 -1.99 4.44 11.66
CA ARG A 121 -3.04 3.51 12.09
C ARG A 121 -4.38 3.99 11.56
N VAL A 122 -5.10 3.12 10.84
CA VAL A 122 -6.41 3.42 10.28
C VAL A 122 -7.45 2.49 10.86
N THR A 123 -8.47 3.06 11.49
CA THR A 123 -9.62 2.32 12.03
C THR A 123 -10.87 2.63 11.23
N ALA A 124 -11.43 1.59 10.63
CA ALA A 124 -12.72 1.65 9.96
C ALA A 124 -13.87 1.60 10.97
N GLU A 125 -14.93 2.36 10.72
CA GLU A 125 -16.21 2.25 11.42
C GLU A 125 -17.38 2.48 10.45
N GLN A 126 -18.59 2.13 10.82
CA GLN A 126 -19.80 2.39 10.05
C GLN A 126 -20.22 3.88 10.20
N PHE A 127 -19.98 4.80 9.20
CA PHE A 127 -19.43 4.54 7.88
C PHE A 127 -18.31 5.56 7.59
N ALA A 128 -17.17 5.42 8.24
CA ALA A 128 -16.06 6.37 8.16
C ALA A 128 -14.70 5.69 8.28
N TRP A 129 -13.66 6.43 7.92
CA TRP A 129 -12.26 6.08 8.11
C TRP A 129 -11.65 7.08 9.09
N ASN A 130 -11.00 6.59 10.13
CA ASN A 130 -10.30 7.42 11.12
C ASN A 130 -8.80 7.11 11.06
N ALA A 131 -7.96 8.12 11.18
CA ALA A 131 -6.52 8.00 11.13
C ALA A 131 -5.88 8.45 12.44
N HIS A 132 -4.86 7.73 12.88
CA HIS A 132 -4.06 8.00 14.06
C HIS A 132 -2.58 7.93 13.69
N TYR A 133 -1.88 9.00 13.92
CA TYR A 133 -0.48 9.17 13.58
C TYR A 133 0.36 9.30 14.84
N PRO A 134 1.60 8.78 14.82
CA PRO A 134 2.57 9.16 15.82
C PRO A 134 2.86 10.65 15.68
N GLY A 135 2.93 11.35 16.81
CA GLY A 135 3.32 12.74 16.83
C GLY A 135 4.81 12.94 16.52
N LEU A 136 5.35 14.08 16.92
CA LEU A 136 6.76 14.41 16.68
C LEU A 136 7.74 13.51 17.47
N ASN A 137 7.26 12.90 18.57
CA ASN A 137 8.03 11.89 19.30
C ASN A 137 8.23 10.59 18.50
N GLY A 138 7.43 10.35 17.44
CA GLY A 138 7.46 9.19 16.59
C GLY A 138 6.93 7.90 17.23
N LEU A 139 6.20 8.01 18.35
CA LEU A 139 5.59 6.90 19.07
C LEU A 139 4.08 6.95 18.87
N LEU A 140 3.45 5.81 18.69
CA LEU A 140 1.99 5.68 18.73
C LEU A 140 1.56 5.41 20.18
N GLY A 141 0.55 6.14 20.65
CA GLY A 141 -0.01 5.96 21.97
C GLY A 141 -0.50 4.53 22.23
N GLU A 142 -0.41 4.12 23.49
CA GLU A 142 -0.92 2.83 23.93
C GLU A 142 -2.45 2.79 23.80
N GLN A 143 -2.97 1.61 23.50
CA GLN A 143 -4.39 1.41 23.25
C GLN A 143 -4.98 0.38 24.20
N GLU A 144 -6.20 0.65 24.67
CA GLU A 144 -6.99 -0.29 25.42
C GLU A 144 -8.39 -0.45 24.79
N LYS A 145 -8.76 -1.68 24.50
CA LYS A 145 -10.04 -2.01 23.85
C LYS A 145 -11.25 -1.49 24.63
N ALA A 146 -11.18 -1.44 25.95
CA ALA A 146 -12.25 -0.95 26.81
C ALA A 146 -12.54 0.55 26.60
N LEU A 147 -11.57 1.30 26.10
CA LEU A 147 -11.68 2.74 25.84
C LEU A 147 -12.20 3.09 24.44
N VAL A 148 -12.43 2.07 23.59
CA VAL A 148 -12.95 2.32 22.23
C VAL A 148 -14.37 2.85 22.31
N GLY A 149 -14.58 4.08 21.81
CA GLY A 149 -15.84 4.80 21.85
C GLY A 149 -16.07 5.67 20.61
N ALA A 150 -17.07 6.55 20.69
CA ALA A 150 -17.41 7.46 19.60
C ALA A 150 -16.31 8.52 19.39
N ASP A 151 -15.79 9.07 20.49
CA ASP A 151 -14.80 10.12 20.50
C ASP A 151 -13.36 9.57 20.58
N ASN A 152 -13.21 8.29 20.87
CA ASN A 152 -11.93 7.58 20.93
C ASN A 152 -12.01 6.27 20.14
N PRO A 153 -12.09 6.29 18.80
CA PRO A 153 -12.26 5.08 17.99
C PRO A 153 -11.03 4.16 18.03
N PHE A 154 -9.91 4.66 18.49
CA PHE A 154 -8.65 3.91 18.63
C PHE A 154 -8.47 3.28 20.00
N GLY A 155 -9.21 3.73 21.02
CA GLY A 155 -9.01 3.31 22.41
C GLY A 155 -7.68 3.78 22.98
N ILE A 156 -7.20 4.95 22.56
CA ILE A 156 -5.93 5.53 23.06
C ILE A 156 -6.08 5.79 24.56
N ILE A 157 -5.09 5.36 25.34
CA ILE A 157 -5.01 5.61 26.79
C ILE A 157 -4.60 7.08 26.96
N PRO A 158 -5.42 7.91 27.63
CA PRO A 158 -5.08 9.31 27.88
C PRO A 158 -3.79 9.45 28.71
N ASP A 159 -3.10 10.56 28.54
CA ASP A 159 -1.96 11.01 29.36
C ASP A 159 -0.77 10.05 29.41
N THR A 160 -0.62 9.18 28.39
CA THR A 160 0.61 8.38 28.24
C THR A 160 1.70 9.22 27.58
N VAL A 161 2.95 9.00 27.98
CA VAL A 161 4.12 9.69 27.38
C VAL A 161 4.23 9.40 25.89
N SER A 162 3.86 8.18 25.48
CA SER A 162 3.88 7.76 24.06
C SER A 162 2.83 8.45 23.20
N GLY A 163 1.67 8.79 23.75
CA GLY A 163 0.55 9.36 23.02
C GLY A 163 0.30 10.85 23.29
N SER A 164 1.23 11.53 23.99
CA SER A 164 1.02 12.92 24.41
C SER A 164 0.93 13.93 23.26
N ASP A 165 1.52 13.62 22.13
CA ASP A 165 1.56 14.43 20.91
C ASP A 165 0.96 13.71 19.69
N ASP A 166 0.22 12.60 19.91
CA ASP A 166 -0.46 11.86 18.84
C ASP A 166 -1.47 12.73 18.10
N ILE A 167 -1.50 12.57 16.80
CA ILE A 167 -2.44 13.27 15.92
C ILE A 167 -3.57 12.31 15.55
N VAL A 168 -4.80 12.69 15.93
CA VAL A 168 -6.01 11.91 15.64
C VAL A 168 -6.90 12.66 14.67
N VAL A 169 -7.13 12.08 13.50
CA VAL A 169 -7.96 12.66 12.45
C VAL A 169 -9.21 11.80 12.27
N LEU A 170 -10.36 12.35 12.64
CA LEU A 170 -11.65 11.64 12.60
C LEU A 170 -12.46 12.04 11.38
N LYS A 171 -12.91 11.04 10.60
CA LYS A 171 -13.85 11.19 9.46
C LYS A 171 -13.39 12.22 8.42
N SER A 172 -12.09 12.37 8.28
CA SER A 172 -11.46 13.35 7.39
C SER A 172 -10.47 12.70 6.44
N ASP A 173 -9.68 13.50 5.74
CA ASP A 173 -8.65 13.01 4.82
C ASP A 173 -7.53 12.31 5.58
N ILE A 174 -7.11 11.15 5.10
CA ILE A 174 -5.91 10.47 5.58
C ILE A 174 -4.71 11.08 4.87
N ILE A 175 -3.78 11.65 5.60
CA ILE A 175 -2.61 12.35 5.06
C ILE A 175 -1.40 11.44 5.10
N VAL A 176 -0.67 11.33 4.00
CA VAL A 176 0.56 10.54 3.92
C VAL A 176 1.62 11.28 3.12
N PRO A 177 2.91 11.14 3.45
CA PRO A 177 3.97 11.82 2.75
C PRO A 177 4.43 11.07 1.50
N LEU A 178 4.89 11.85 0.51
CA LEU A 178 5.75 11.40 -0.57
C LEU A 178 7.18 11.80 -0.25
N ILE A 179 8.00 10.84 0.14
CA ILE A 179 9.39 11.07 0.56
C ILE A 179 10.33 10.31 -0.35
N TYR A 180 11.21 11.05 -1.01
CA TYR A 180 12.27 10.49 -1.83
C TYR A 180 13.50 10.17 -1.01
N ASN A 181 14.14 9.05 -1.30
CA ASN A 181 15.42 8.70 -0.71
C ASN A 181 16.57 9.36 -1.49
N HIS A 182 17.57 9.79 -0.72
CA HIS A 182 18.86 10.24 -1.21
C HIS A 182 19.91 9.25 -0.72
N ARG A 183 20.65 8.64 -1.62
CA ARG A 183 21.70 7.67 -1.29
C ARG A 183 23.01 8.39 -1.11
N VAL A 184 23.67 8.16 0.01
CA VAL A 184 25.04 8.63 0.24
C VAL A 184 25.98 7.80 -0.62
N GLU A 185 26.61 8.43 -1.62
CA GLU A 185 27.59 7.79 -2.49
C GLU A 185 29.00 7.91 -1.90
N ASN A 186 29.35 9.10 -1.42
CA ASN A 186 30.62 9.36 -0.79
C ASN A 186 30.40 10.05 0.56
N PRO A 187 30.64 9.37 1.68
CA PRO A 187 30.43 9.94 3.03
C PRO A 187 31.46 11.00 3.44
N GLY A 188 32.57 11.16 2.71
CA GLY A 188 33.64 12.07 3.10
C GLY A 188 34.21 11.75 4.49
N GLU A 189 34.51 12.80 5.28
CA GLU A 189 34.95 12.70 6.69
C GLU A 189 33.77 12.82 7.67
N THR A 190 32.64 12.17 7.38
CA THR A 190 31.44 12.17 8.22
C THR A 190 31.20 10.78 8.83
N ASP A 191 30.26 10.67 9.76
CA ASP A 191 29.81 9.39 10.32
C ASP A 191 28.71 8.70 9.49
N LEU A 192 28.36 9.26 8.31
CA LEU A 192 27.46 8.64 7.35
C LEU A 192 28.11 7.39 6.72
N LYS A 193 27.28 6.46 6.26
CA LYS A 193 27.75 5.23 5.62
C LYS A 193 27.53 5.26 4.12
N PRO A 194 28.45 4.70 3.32
CA PRO A 194 28.19 4.51 1.89
C PRO A 194 26.94 3.68 1.66
N GLY A 195 26.03 4.14 0.79
CA GLY A 195 24.76 3.49 0.54
C GLY A 195 23.65 3.79 1.55
N GLU A 196 23.90 4.60 2.58
CA GLU A 196 22.89 5.07 3.51
C GLU A 196 21.82 5.88 2.77
N LEU A 197 20.54 5.68 3.15
CA LEU A 197 19.42 6.38 2.55
C LEU A 197 18.93 7.48 3.50
N LEU A 198 18.95 8.71 3.03
CA LEU A 198 18.49 9.90 3.74
C LEU A 198 17.22 10.44 3.07
N THR A 199 16.30 10.99 3.84
CA THR A 199 15.23 11.84 3.34
C THR A 199 15.76 13.22 2.98
N SER A 200 14.97 14.07 2.32
CA SER A 200 15.36 15.44 2.04
C SER A 200 15.56 16.26 3.33
N THR A 201 14.82 15.95 4.39
CA THR A 201 14.96 16.58 5.72
C THR A 201 16.25 16.14 6.40
N GLU A 202 16.55 14.85 6.41
CA GLU A 202 17.79 14.29 6.94
C GLU A 202 19.03 14.76 6.18
N LEU A 203 18.91 14.89 4.85
CA LEU A 203 19.97 15.44 3.99
C LEU A 203 20.31 16.87 4.41
N LYS A 204 19.30 17.74 4.56
CA LYS A 204 19.50 19.12 5.03
C LYS A 204 20.10 19.18 6.44
N ALA A 205 19.67 18.31 7.32
CA ALA A 205 20.21 18.22 8.68
C ALA A 205 21.70 17.77 8.67
N ALA A 206 22.06 16.81 7.81
CA ALA A 206 23.42 16.38 7.61
C ALA A 206 24.29 17.49 7.00
N GLU A 207 23.81 18.21 6.00
CA GLU A 207 24.50 19.39 5.44
C GLU A 207 24.73 20.50 6.48
N ALA A 208 23.74 20.73 7.34
CA ALA A 208 23.88 21.69 8.44
C ALA A 208 24.91 21.25 9.50
N LYS A 209 25.02 19.94 9.76
CA LYS A 209 25.94 19.36 10.73
C LYS A 209 27.39 19.31 10.24
N TYR A 210 27.60 18.86 9.00
CA TYR A 210 28.93 18.58 8.45
C TYR A 210 29.43 19.65 7.49
N GLY A 211 28.57 20.53 7.01
CA GLY A 211 28.85 21.52 5.97
C GLY A 211 28.44 21.05 4.57
N ALA A 212 28.05 22.00 3.74
CA ALA A 212 27.72 21.74 2.35
C ALA A 212 28.94 21.18 1.60
N GLY A 213 28.77 20.04 0.94
CA GLY A 213 29.83 19.36 0.19
C GLY A 213 30.77 18.49 1.03
N ALA A 214 30.53 18.33 2.34
CA ALA A 214 31.29 17.41 3.19
C ALA A 214 31.08 15.93 2.82
N PHE A 215 29.96 15.63 2.17
CA PHE A 215 29.61 14.32 1.64
C PHE A 215 28.83 14.48 0.32
N GLU A 216 28.67 13.40 -0.41
CA GLU A 216 27.93 13.38 -1.67
C GLU A 216 26.75 12.41 -1.55
N ALA A 217 25.53 12.91 -1.80
CA ALA A 217 24.31 12.12 -1.83
C ALA A 217 23.49 12.47 -3.08
N VAL A 218 22.95 11.46 -3.74
CA VAL A 218 22.13 11.60 -4.94
C VAL A 218 20.74 11.00 -4.70
N GLN A 219 19.73 11.63 -5.30
CA GLN A 219 18.40 11.06 -5.29
C GLN A 219 18.40 9.73 -6.04
N ASP A 220 18.12 8.62 -5.36
CA ASP A 220 18.23 7.27 -5.94
C ASP A 220 16.99 6.82 -6.72
N GLY A 221 15.96 7.67 -6.83
CA GLY A 221 14.72 7.39 -7.53
C GLY A 221 13.76 6.47 -6.76
N THR A 222 14.14 6.03 -5.56
CA THR A 222 13.25 5.25 -4.69
C THR A 222 12.46 6.15 -3.75
N VAL A 223 11.31 5.67 -3.29
CA VAL A 223 10.40 6.37 -2.39
C VAL A 223 10.27 5.56 -1.11
N ARG A 224 10.19 6.23 0.04
CA ARG A 224 9.91 5.55 1.31
C ARG A 224 8.52 4.93 1.30
N SER A 225 8.41 3.76 1.90
CA SER A 225 7.13 3.07 2.06
C SER A 225 6.30 3.76 3.13
N VAL A 226 5.02 3.92 2.84
CA VAL A 226 3.99 4.23 3.83
C VAL A 226 3.37 2.91 4.26
N THR A 227 3.28 2.66 5.55
CA THR A 227 2.61 1.50 6.13
C THR A 227 1.34 1.95 6.85
N ILE A 228 0.22 1.37 6.51
CA ILE A 228 -1.05 1.54 7.22
C ILE A 228 -1.26 0.32 8.11
N ASP A 229 -1.40 0.54 9.43
CA ASP A 229 -1.87 -0.46 10.39
C ASP A 229 -3.41 -0.41 10.41
N LEU A 230 -4.04 -1.32 9.65
CA LEU A 230 -5.47 -1.31 9.37
C LEU A 230 -6.24 -2.21 10.33
N THR A 231 -7.30 -1.67 10.91
CA THR A 231 -8.25 -2.42 11.75
C THR A 231 -9.68 -1.92 11.58
N SER A 232 -10.63 -2.57 12.23
CA SER A 232 -12.02 -2.12 12.30
C SER A 232 -12.53 -2.11 13.73
N LYS A 233 -13.40 -1.13 14.03
CA LYS A 233 -14.07 -0.97 15.32
C LYS A 233 -15.32 -1.85 15.47
N ASP A 234 -16.00 -2.15 14.36
CA ASP A 234 -17.35 -2.77 14.39
C ASP A 234 -17.47 -4.00 13.49
N VAL A 235 -17.62 -3.84 12.19
CA VAL A 235 -17.78 -4.93 11.21
C VAL A 235 -16.58 -4.99 10.27
N ILE A 236 -16.55 -5.97 9.37
CA ILE A 236 -15.52 -6.04 8.34
C ILE A 236 -15.79 -4.97 7.29
N HIS A 237 -14.75 -4.16 6.98
CA HIS A 237 -14.69 -3.23 5.85
C HIS A 237 -13.55 -3.66 4.94
N SER A 238 -13.37 -2.99 3.79
CA SER A 238 -12.21 -3.20 2.93
C SER A 238 -11.67 -1.86 2.45
N PHE A 239 -10.45 -1.56 2.82
CA PHE A 239 -9.75 -0.34 2.45
C PHE A 239 -9.21 -0.46 1.04
N LYS A 240 -9.80 0.27 0.09
CA LYS A 240 -9.43 0.23 -1.32
C LYS A 240 -9.07 1.61 -1.84
N VAL A 241 -7.84 1.73 -2.37
CA VAL A 241 -7.36 2.92 -3.09
C VAL A 241 -6.83 2.48 -4.45
N LEU A 242 -7.67 2.59 -5.45
CA LEU A 242 -7.39 2.01 -6.78
C LEU A 242 -6.14 2.60 -7.46
N PRO A 243 -5.87 3.92 -7.43
CA PRO A 243 -4.64 4.47 -7.99
C PRO A 243 -3.35 3.96 -7.32
N LEU A 244 -3.41 3.58 -6.05
CA LEU A 244 -2.28 2.97 -5.33
C LEU A 244 -2.18 1.46 -5.52
N ARG A 245 -3.17 0.81 -6.14
CA ARG A 245 -3.32 -0.66 -6.25
C ARG A 245 -3.37 -1.35 -4.89
N VAL A 246 -3.97 -0.68 -3.92
CA VAL A 246 -4.16 -1.19 -2.56
C VAL A 246 -5.61 -1.62 -2.37
N CYS A 247 -5.83 -2.82 -1.84
CA CYS A 247 -7.14 -3.32 -1.43
C CYS A 247 -6.94 -4.39 -0.35
N LEU A 248 -7.36 -4.10 0.90
CA LEU A 248 -7.23 -5.05 2.00
C LEU A 248 -8.36 -4.87 3.02
N ASP A 249 -8.78 -5.97 3.64
CA ASP A 249 -9.87 -5.97 4.59
C ASP A 249 -9.46 -5.40 5.96
N ALA A 250 -10.31 -4.54 6.51
CA ALA A 250 -10.23 -4.05 7.88
C ALA A 250 -11.10 -4.97 8.76
N ILE A 251 -10.47 -5.79 9.58
CA ILE A 251 -11.14 -6.84 10.35
C ILE A 251 -11.13 -6.48 11.85
N PRO A 252 -12.28 -6.51 12.54
CA PRO A 252 -12.32 -6.26 13.98
C PRO A 252 -11.40 -7.19 14.77
N GLY A 253 -10.57 -6.60 15.63
CA GLY A 253 -9.64 -7.33 16.50
C GLY A 253 -8.35 -7.82 15.83
N LEU A 254 -8.15 -7.50 14.54
CA LEU A 254 -6.88 -7.73 13.84
C LEU A 254 -6.26 -6.41 13.42
N ASN A 255 -4.95 -6.34 13.48
CA ASN A 255 -4.16 -5.27 12.91
C ASN A 255 -3.48 -5.82 11.65
N ILE A 256 -3.83 -5.29 10.49
CA ILE A 256 -3.42 -5.81 9.19
C ILE A 256 -2.59 -4.73 8.49
N PRO A 257 -1.28 -4.93 8.29
CA PRO A 257 -0.44 -3.94 7.65
C PRO A 257 -0.69 -3.90 6.14
N ILE A 258 -0.79 -2.70 5.62
CA ILE A 258 -0.79 -2.39 4.20
C ILE A 258 0.41 -1.51 3.93
N HIS A 259 1.16 -1.80 2.88
CA HIS A 259 2.25 -0.94 2.45
C HIS A 259 2.07 -0.48 0.99
N PHE A 260 2.57 0.70 0.71
CA PHE A 260 2.69 1.23 -0.64
C PHE A 260 3.73 2.36 -0.69
N LYS A 261 4.25 2.61 -1.88
CA LYS A 261 5.21 3.68 -2.14
C LYS A 261 4.56 4.67 -3.10
N PRO A 262 4.03 5.81 -2.61
CA PRO A 262 3.38 6.78 -3.47
C PRO A 262 4.40 7.43 -4.40
N THR A 263 4.03 7.70 -5.67
CA THR A 263 4.91 8.32 -6.66
C THR A 263 4.45 9.70 -7.10
N LYS A 264 3.25 10.12 -6.67
CA LYS A 264 2.65 11.38 -7.07
C LYS A 264 1.82 11.96 -5.94
N THR A 265 2.00 13.25 -5.66
CA THR A 265 1.14 14.01 -4.74
C THR A 265 -0.26 14.16 -5.32
N GLY A 266 -1.27 14.25 -4.45
CA GLY A 266 -2.65 14.40 -4.88
C GLY A 266 -3.65 13.86 -3.89
N ARG A 267 -4.92 13.83 -4.29
CA ARG A 267 -6.05 13.35 -3.50
C ARG A 267 -6.65 12.11 -4.18
N TYR A 268 -6.63 10.99 -3.49
CA TYR A 268 -7.07 9.70 -4.03
C TYR A 268 -8.22 9.16 -3.20
N LEU A 269 -9.27 8.68 -3.89
CA LEU A 269 -10.49 8.20 -3.24
C LEU A 269 -10.22 6.86 -2.53
N ILE A 270 -10.59 6.80 -1.26
CA ILE A 270 -10.73 5.56 -0.49
C ILE A 270 -12.18 5.10 -0.65
N THR A 271 -12.39 3.83 -0.99
CA THR A 271 -13.71 3.21 -1.06
C THR A 271 -13.75 1.96 -0.19
N CYS A 272 -14.88 1.72 0.46
CA CYS A 272 -15.11 0.42 1.09
C CYS A 272 -15.44 -0.61 0.01
N ALA A 273 -14.69 -1.72 -0.04
CA ALA A 273 -14.87 -2.79 -1.01
C ALA A 273 -15.53 -4.05 -0.42
N GLN A 274 -15.88 -4.04 0.88
CA GLN A 274 -16.58 -5.11 1.59
C GLN A 274 -17.92 -4.61 2.13
N LEU A 275 -19.02 -5.34 1.87
CA LEU A 275 -20.35 -4.94 2.34
C LEU A 275 -20.36 -4.83 3.88
N CYS A 276 -20.56 -3.61 4.37
CA CYS A 276 -20.44 -3.27 5.80
C CYS A 276 -21.73 -2.72 6.43
N GLY A 277 -22.84 -2.68 5.69
CA GLY A 277 -24.15 -2.22 6.17
C GLY A 277 -24.83 -1.23 5.21
N ASP A 278 -25.89 -0.59 5.65
CA ASP A 278 -26.76 0.27 4.82
C ASP A 278 -26.04 1.48 4.21
N GLY A 279 -24.98 1.97 4.88
CA GLY A 279 -24.15 3.09 4.41
C GLY A 279 -22.99 2.68 3.52
N HIS A 280 -22.83 1.39 3.20
CA HIS A 280 -21.67 0.87 2.47
C HIS A 280 -21.35 1.64 1.17
N ALA A 281 -22.32 1.90 0.34
CA ALA A 281 -22.14 2.62 -0.93
C ALA A 281 -21.68 4.09 -0.75
N ARG A 282 -21.88 4.66 0.45
CA ARG A 282 -21.51 6.04 0.81
C ARG A 282 -20.25 6.11 1.66
N MET A 283 -19.73 4.97 2.13
CA MET A 283 -18.50 4.91 2.92
C MET A 283 -17.29 5.22 2.04
N ARG A 284 -16.89 6.47 2.06
CA ARG A 284 -15.79 7.03 1.28
C ARG A 284 -14.84 7.77 2.21
N GLY A 285 -13.60 7.89 1.78
CA GLY A 285 -12.58 8.74 2.38
C GLY A 285 -11.65 9.25 1.30
N VAL A 286 -10.66 10.02 1.67
CA VAL A 286 -9.62 10.49 0.78
C VAL A 286 -8.27 10.19 1.44
N ILE A 287 -7.35 9.63 0.69
CA ILE A 287 -5.94 9.64 1.04
C ILE A 287 -5.28 10.80 0.29
N LYS A 288 -4.68 11.72 1.04
CA LYS A 288 -3.98 12.89 0.51
C LYS A 288 -2.48 12.64 0.59
N VAL A 289 -1.85 12.47 -0.55
CA VAL A 289 -0.40 12.37 -0.65
C VAL A 289 0.16 13.77 -0.80
N ILE A 290 1.02 14.18 0.14
CA ILE A 290 1.64 15.50 0.19
C ILE A 290 3.16 15.40 0.14
N THR A 291 3.85 16.51 -0.13
CA THR A 291 5.31 16.57 -0.12
C THR A 291 5.85 16.34 1.29
N GLU A 292 7.13 15.98 1.41
CA GLU A 292 7.82 15.86 2.71
C GLU A 292 7.77 17.15 3.51
N GLN A 293 7.89 18.30 2.86
CA GLN A 293 7.84 19.59 3.55
C GLN A 293 6.44 19.86 4.11
N GLU A 294 5.38 19.70 3.28
CA GLU A 294 3.99 19.87 3.72
C GLU A 294 3.64 18.89 4.85
N TRP A 295 4.21 17.67 4.83
CA TRP A 295 4.03 16.69 5.89
C TRP A 295 4.63 17.16 7.22
N ASN A 296 5.89 17.64 7.19
CA ASN A 296 6.56 18.13 8.39
C ASN A 296 5.85 19.36 8.98
N ASP A 297 5.36 20.26 8.12
CA ASP A 297 4.61 21.46 8.54
C ASP A 297 3.25 21.08 9.14
N TRP A 298 2.56 20.11 8.52
CA TRP A 298 1.29 19.57 9.01
C TRP A 298 1.46 18.87 10.37
N GLN A 299 2.47 18.02 10.54
CA GLN A 299 2.72 17.36 11.83
C GLN A 299 2.96 18.37 12.95
N LYS A 300 3.76 19.41 12.71
CA LYS A 300 4.00 20.47 13.72
C LYS A 300 2.74 21.23 14.08
N ALA A 301 1.92 21.55 13.09
CA ALA A 301 0.66 22.25 13.31
C ALA A 301 -0.33 21.42 14.14
N GLU A 302 -0.48 20.13 13.84
CA GLU A 302 -1.46 19.27 14.51
C GLU A 302 -0.97 18.75 15.88
N SER A 303 0.36 18.64 16.10
CA SER A 303 0.92 18.21 17.40
C SER A 303 0.89 19.30 18.48
N GLY A 304 0.44 20.52 18.16
CA GLY A 304 0.36 21.64 19.09
C GLY A 304 1.69 22.35 19.38
N GLU A 305 2.80 21.94 18.75
CA GLU A 305 4.09 22.66 18.92
C GLU A 305 4.04 24.08 18.33
N ALA A 306 3.19 24.34 17.36
CA ALA A 306 3.00 25.67 16.79
C ALA A 306 2.49 26.68 17.84
N GLU A 307 1.51 26.27 18.67
CA GLU A 307 0.98 27.11 19.76
C GLU A 307 1.98 27.33 20.88
N GLN A 308 2.78 26.31 21.24
CA GLN A 308 3.79 26.42 22.28
C GLN A 308 4.97 27.34 21.87
N THR A 309 5.35 27.31 20.60
CA THR A 309 6.43 28.15 20.07
C THR A 309 5.98 29.62 20.00
N GLU A 310 4.73 29.89 19.66
CA GLU A 310 4.17 31.23 19.59
C GLU A 310 3.96 31.83 20.99
N GLN A 311 3.49 31.02 21.96
CA GLN A 311 3.39 31.42 23.37
C GLN A 311 4.75 31.68 24.01
N ALA A 312 5.77 30.88 23.70
CA ALA A 312 7.13 31.09 24.17
C ALA A 312 7.76 32.36 23.57
N ALA A 313 7.49 32.67 22.31
CA ALA A 313 7.97 33.88 21.67
C ALA A 313 7.33 35.15 22.26
N VAL A 314 6.01 35.12 22.53
CA VAL A 314 5.28 36.23 23.15
C VAL A 314 5.77 36.46 24.58
N SER A 315 6.03 35.41 25.37
CA SER A 315 6.52 35.55 26.75
C SER A 315 7.94 36.12 26.84
N THR A 316 8.78 35.87 25.83
CA THR A 316 10.17 36.40 25.79
C THR A 316 10.19 37.90 25.36
N ASP A 317 9.20 38.38 24.65
CA ASP A 317 9.08 39.79 24.28
C ASP A 317 8.45 40.65 25.43
N GLU A 318 7.56 40.05 26.24
CA GLU A 318 7.04 40.69 27.44
C GLU A 318 8.09 40.81 28.56
N GLU A 319 9.05 39.92 28.66
CA GLU A 319 10.13 39.98 29.67
C GLU A 319 11.25 40.98 29.30
N LYS A 320 11.28 41.48 28.07
CA LYS A 320 12.23 42.47 27.55
C LYS A 320 11.68 43.88 27.44
N ALA A 321 10.42 44.11 27.78
CA ALA A 321 9.74 45.40 27.75
C ALA A 321 9.62 45.99 29.18
#